data_da9c321d3d9a8cb7c4bff89535b19f7a
#
_entry.id   da9c321d3d9a8cb7c4bff89535b19f7a
#
_cell.length_a   1.000
_cell.length_b   1.000
_cell.length_c   1.000
_cell.angle_alpha   90.00
_cell.angle_beta   90.00
_cell.angle_gamma   90.00
#
_symmetry.space_group_name_H-M   'P 1'
#
loop_
_entity.id
_entity.type
_entity.pdbx_description
1 polymer ?
#
loop_
_entity_poly.entity_id
_entity_poly.type
_entity_poly.pdbx_seq_one_letter_code
_entity_poly.pdbx_strand_id
1 'polypeptide(L)'
;TTLILFYSKLLANETSLNDNIVIHKKPQNISQLVVKDFNFNDVDLNEEKGNIVIINFWATWCAPCKKEMPSLEALSNTMPELRIFPVNTEKPDLKKTKKFYEEVGLKKLQIYFDPEFKVVKALGLRGLPTSIIINRDSKEVGRVIGEIDFNEKSFVEYLRSL
;
A
#
# COMPACT_ATOMS: atom_id res chain seq x y z
N THR A 1 -13.37 25.34 -39.74
CA THR A 1 -14.32 24.69 -38.76
C THR A 1 -13.94 23.25 -38.45
N THR A 2 -13.00 22.62 -39.15
CA THR A 2 -12.67 21.18 -39.05
C THR A 2 -11.52 20.92 -38.05
N LEU A 3 -10.82 21.94 -37.57
CA LEU A 3 -9.66 21.81 -36.69
C LEU A 3 -10.00 21.72 -35.19
N ILE A 4 -11.22 22.15 -34.80
CA ILE A 4 -11.65 22.19 -33.38
C ILE A 4 -12.15 20.80 -32.89
N LEU A 5 -12.57 19.92 -33.81
CA LEU A 5 -13.07 18.59 -33.47
C LEU A 5 -11.97 17.55 -33.21
N PHE A 6 -10.72 17.82 -33.61
CA PHE A 6 -9.59 16.92 -33.36
C PHE A 6 -8.96 17.14 -31.96
N TYR A 7 -9.12 18.32 -31.37
CA TYR A 7 -8.55 18.63 -30.04
C TYR A 7 -9.41 18.07 -28.88
N SER A 8 -10.70 17.84 -29.12
CA SER A 8 -11.62 17.31 -28.06
C SER A 8 -11.48 15.79 -27.86
N LYS A 9 -10.87 15.05 -28.78
CA LYS A 9 -10.65 13.60 -28.65
C LYS A 9 -9.34 13.22 -27.97
N LEU A 10 -8.43 14.17 -27.73
CA LEU A 10 -7.14 13.91 -27.08
C LEU A 10 -7.20 14.07 -25.54
N LEU A 11 -8.34 14.55 -25.01
CA LEU A 11 -8.51 14.79 -23.56
C LEU A 11 -9.37 13.74 -22.85
N ALA A 12 -9.71 12.65 -23.50
CA ALA A 12 -10.59 11.64 -22.94
C ALA A 12 -9.87 10.29 -22.76
N ASN A 13 -8.78 10.28 -21.98
CA ASN A 13 -8.26 9.05 -21.40
C ASN A 13 -7.50 9.32 -20.09
N GLU A 14 -8.03 10.20 -19.24
CA GLU A 14 -7.68 10.16 -17.82
C GLU A 14 -8.33 8.91 -17.25
N THR A 15 -7.57 7.84 -17.15
CA THR A 15 -7.97 6.65 -16.40
C THR A 15 -8.18 7.11 -14.95
N SER A 16 -9.43 7.21 -14.51
CA SER A 16 -9.77 7.57 -13.14
C SER A 16 -9.15 6.53 -12.18
N LEU A 17 -8.70 7.00 -11.02
CA LEU A 17 -8.28 6.09 -9.95
C LEU A 17 -9.46 5.23 -9.50
N ASN A 18 -9.16 4.04 -9.01
CA ASN A 18 -10.15 3.13 -8.41
C ASN A 18 -10.88 3.82 -7.25
N ASP A 19 -12.19 3.57 -7.11
CA ASP A 19 -13.04 4.19 -6.08
C ASP A 19 -12.60 3.87 -4.63
N ASN A 20 -11.84 2.78 -4.45
CA ASN A 20 -11.24 2.43 -3.16
C ASN A 20 -10.03 3.32 -2.79
N ILE A 21 -9.57 4.20 -3.69
CA ILE A 21 -8.41 5.07 -3.47
C ILE A 21 -8.89 6.46 -3.06
N VAL A 22 -8.54 6.85 -1.85
CA VAL A 22 -8.84 8.17 -1.29
C VAL A 22 -7.56 9.00 -1.25
N ILE A 23 -7.49 10.06 -2.05
CA ILE A 23 -6.36 11.00 -2.06
C ILE A 23 -6.68 12.18 -1.15
N HIS A 24 -5.74 12.54 -0.29
CA HIS A 24 -5.89 13.67 0.62
C HIS A 24 -5.73 15.00 -0.12
N LYS A 25 -6.61 15.96 0.16
CA LYS A 25 -6.47 17.33 -0.38
C LYS A 25 -5.16 18.01 0.04
N LYS A 26 -4.62 17.63 1.21
CA LYS A 26 -3.32 18.08 1.71
C LYS A 26 -2.61 16.89 2.36
N PRO A 27 -1.30 16.72 2.14
CA PRO A 27 -0.50 15.72 2.82
C PRO A 27 -0.60 15.86 4.34
N GLN A 28 -0.75 14.73 5.03
CA GLN A 28 -0.96 14.68 6.48
C GLN A 28 0.31 14.21 7.19
N ASN A 29 0.62 14.81 8.32
CA ASN A 29 1.68 14.31 9.18
C ASN A 29 1.23 13.00 9.82
N ILE A 30 2.13 12.05 9.84
CA ILE A 30 1.95 10.77 10.53
C ILE A 30 3.07 10.56 11.53
N SER A 31 2.74 9.86 12.61
CA SER A 31 3.67 9.50 13.68
C SER A 31 3.39 8.08 14.17
N GLN A 32 4.29 7.55 14.99
CA GLN A 32 4.15 6.22 15.60
C GLN A 32 4.07 5.07 14.58
N LEU A 33 4.89 5.12 13.55
CA LEU A 33 4.97 4.09 12.50
C LEU A 33 6.03 3.02 12.83
N VAL A 34 6.10 2.55 14.07
CA VAL A 34 7.02 1.48 14.48
C VAL A 34 6.29 0.15 14.41
N VAL A 35 6.80 -0.73 13.55
CA VAL A 35 6.33 -2.12 13.37
C VAL A 35 7.40 -3.10 13.82
N LYS A 36 7.11 -4.39 13.85
CA LYS A 36 8.08 -5.46 14.09
C LYS A 36 8.44 -6.17 12.78
N ASP A 37 9.72 -6.43 12.58
CA ASP A 37 10.16 -7.30 11.49
C ASP A 37 9.91 -8.79 11.81
N PHE A 38 10.35 -9.68 10.90
CA PHE A 38 10.26 -11.13 11.08
C PHE A 38 11.00 -11.65 12.33
N ASN A 39 12.03 -10.95 12.78
CA ASN A 39 12.82 -11.29 13.98
C ASN A 39 12.32 -10.55 15.23
N PHE A 40 11.20 -9.85 15.14
CA PHE A 40 10.60 -9.02 16.18
C PHE A 40 11.43 -7.81 16.61
N ASN A 41 12.36 -7.36 15.76
CA ASN A 41 13.04 -6.09 15.96
C ASN A 41 12.11 -4.94 15.59
N ASP A 42 12.29 -3.78 16.26
CA ASP A 42 11.60 -2.56 15.89
C ASP A 42 12.10 -2.03 14.54
N VAL A 43 11.15 -1.63 13.70
CA VAL A 43 11.39 -0.97 12.41
C VAL A 43 10.56 0.31 12.40
N ASP A 44 11.24 1.45 12.44
CA ASP A 44 10.60 2.76 12.35
C ASP A 44 10.45 3.17 10.89
N LEU A 45 9.23 3.11 10.39
CA LEU A 45 8.93 3.46 8.99
C LEU A 45 9.05 4.96 8.70
N ASN A 46 9.20 5.81 9.72
CA ASN A 46 9.51 7.24 9.54
C ASN A 46 10.94 7.46 9.03
N GLU A 47 11.83 6.45 9.14
CA GLU A 47 13.19 6.52 8.62
C GLU A 47 13.27 6.38 7.10
N GLU A 48 12.17 6.00 6.42
CA GLU A 48 12.07 5.84 4.97
C GLU A 48 11.97 7.18 4.19
N LYS A 49 12.50 8.25 4.73
CA LYS A 49 12.52 9.59 4.10
C LYS A 49 13.15 9.55 2.71
N GLY A 50 12.56 10.28 1.77
CA GLY A 50 13.00 10.32 0.38
C GLY A 50 12.45 9.19 -0.49
N ASN A 51 11.82 8.18 0.10
CA ASN A 51 11.15 7.10 -0.60
C ASN A 51 9.64 7.30 -0.65
N ILE A 52 9.00 6.74 -1.67
CA ILE A 52 7.56 6.53 -1.68
C ILE A 52 7.31 5.22 -0.93
N VAL A 53 6.38 5.24 0.02
CA VAL A 53 6.11 4.09 0.88
C VAL A 53 4.65 3.67 0.76
N ILE A 54 4.41 2.37 0.68
CA ILE A 54 3.09 1.76 0.88
C ILE A 54 3.17 0.89 2.13
N ILE A 55 2.31 1.16 3.11
CA ILE A 55 2.09 0.28 4.26
C ILE A 55 0.77 -0.43 4.04
N ASN A 56 0.80 -1.73 3.80
CA ASN A 56 -0.39 -2.55 3.56
C ASN A 56 -0.73 -3.35 4.82
N PHE A 57 -1.88 -3.09 5.40
CA PHE A 57 -2.38 -3.80 6.59
C PHE A 57 -3.27 -4.95 6.18
N TRP A 58 -2.96 -6.15 6.68
CA TRP A 58 -3.60 -7.39 6.26
C TRP A 58 -3.69 -8.42 7.40
N ALA A 59 -4.44 -9.51 7.17
CA ALA A 59 -4.52 -10.66 8.06
C ALA A 59 -4.68 -11.96 7.26
N THR A 60 -4.29 -13.08 7.84
CA THR A 60 -4.36 -14.39 7.15
C THR A 60 -5.79 -14.87 6.87
N TRP A 61 -6.76 -14.42 7.67
CA TRP A 61 -8.20 -14.72 7.51
C TRP A 61 -8.92 -13.77 6.55
N CYS A 62 -8.25 -12.73 6.07
CA CYS A 62 -8.84 -11.69 5.24
C CYS A 62 -8.82 -12.11 3.76
N ALA A 63 -9.95 -12.54 3.23
CA ALA A 63 -10.07 -13.00 1.84
C ALA A 63 -9.70 -11.93 0.80
N PRO A 64 -10.15 -10.66 0.88
CA PRO A 64 -9.73 -9.62 -0.05
C PRO A 64 -8.23 -9.28 0.06
N CYS A 65 -7.61 -9.40 1.26
CA CYS A 65 -6.16 -9.27 1.40
C CYS A 65 -5.43 -10.34 0.58
N LYS A 66 -5.88 -11.60 0.70
CA LYS A 66 -5.33 -12.73 -0.06
C LYS A 66 -5.39 -12.48 -1.58
N LYS A 67 -6.46 -11.84 -2.05
CA LYS A 67 -6.69 -11.55 -3.47
C LYS A 67 -5.76 -10.46 -4.00
N GLU A 68 -5.52 -9.38 -3.24
CA GLU A 68 -4.73 -8.24 -3.70
C GLU A 68 -3.21 -8.43 -3.59
N MET A 69 -2.72 -9.19 -2.59
CA MET A 69 -1.29 -9.27 -2.29
C MET A 69 -0.39 -9.77 -3.44
N PRO A 70 -0.81 -10.66 -4.36
CA PRO A 70 -0.02 -10.96 -5.55
C PRO A 70 0.25 -9.75 -6.43
N SER A 71 -0.71 -8.83 -6.57
CA SER A 71 -0.51 -7.59 -7.33
C SER A 71 0.44 -6.63 -6.62
N LEU A 72 0.42 -6.59 -5.29
CA LEU A 72 1.36 -5.82 -4.48
C LEU A 72 2.80 -6.35 -4.63
N GLU A 73 2.98 -7.67 -4.65
CA GLU A 73 4.28 -8.31 -4.95
C GLU A 73 4.75 -7.95 -6.37
N ALA A 74 3.86 -8.01 -7.36
CA ALA A 74 4.20 -7.64 -8.73
C ALA A 74 4.57 -6.16 -8.85
N LEU A 75 3.90 -5.26 -8.13
CA LEU A 75 4.25 -3.84 -8.06
C LEU A 75 5.68 -3.64 -7.53
N SER A 76 6.11 -4.40 -6.52
CA SER A 76 7.47 -4.34 -5.99
C SER A 76 8.54 -4.71 -7.03
N ASN A 77 8.18 -5.49 -8.04
CA ASN A 77 9.07 -5.85 -9.15
C ASN A 77 9.14 -4.76 -10.23
N THR A 78 8.03 -4.06 -10.47
CA THR A 78 7.93 -3.02 -11.51
C THR A 78 8.37 -1.65 -11.04
N MET A 79 8.36 -1.42 -9.71
CA MET A 79 8.80 -0.19 -9.06
C MET A 79 9.78 -0.52 -7.91
N PRO A 80 11.03 -0.93 -8.20
CA PRO A 80 12.00 -1.36 -7.19
C PRO A 80 12.42 -0.24 -6.21
N GLU A 81 12.20 1.01 -6.58
CA GLU A 81 12.41 2.20 -5.73
C GLU A 81 11.32 2.38 -4.66
N LEU A 82 10.15 1.74 -4.84
CA LEU A 82 9.04 1.80 -3.91
C LEU A 82 9.33 0.95 -2.67
N ARG A 83 9.07 1.48 -1.49
CA ARG A 83 9.15 0.74 -0.23
C ARG A 83 7.79 0.20 0.15
N ILE A 84 7.66 -1.12 0.26
CA ILE A 84 6.40 -1.78 0.59
C ILE A 84 6.56 -2.55 1.90
N PHE A 85 5.67 -2.25 2.84
CA PHE A 85 5.63 -2.88 4.16
C PHE A 85 4.28 -3.57 4.37
N PRO A 86 4.17 -4.87 4.06
CA PRO A 86 2.97 -5.65 4.39
C PRO A 86 2.98 -5.95 5.89
N VAL A 87 2.07 -5.34 6.64
CA VAL A 87 1.98 -5.44 8.10
C VAL A 87 0.82 -6.33 8.49
N ASN A 88 1.13 -7.50 9.03
CA ASN A 88 0.13 -8.39 9.60
C ASN A 88 -0.37 -7.84 10.93
N THR A 89 -1.68 -7.70 11.07
CA THR A 89 -2.33 -7.14 12.26
C THR A 89 -2.75 -8.19 13.28
N GLU A 90 -2.48 -9.47 13.03
CA GLU A 90 -2.80 -10.55 13.97
C GLU A 90 -1.71 -10.68 15.05
N LYS A 91 -2.04 -11.43 16.12
CA LYS A 91 -1.02 -11.92 17.02
C LYS A 91 0.04 -12.69 16.19
N PRO A 92 1.32 -12.37 16.32
CA PRO A 92 2.36 -12.98 15.49
C PRO A 92 2.37 -14.51 15.60
N ASP A 93 2.24 -15.17 14.46
CA ASP A 93 2.41 -16.59 14.25
C ASP A 93 3.20 -16.80 12.94
N LEU A 94 4.50 -17.02 13.08
CA LEU A 94 5.39 -17.14 11.94
C LEU A 94 5.05 -18.32 11.04
N LYS A 95 4.62 -19.45 11.62
CA LYS A 95 4.23 -20.64 10.86
C LYS A 95 3.01 -20.37 9.99
N LYS A 96 1.96 -19.79 10.61
CA LYS A 96 0.73 -19.40 9.92
C LYS A 96 0.99 -18.35 8.83
N THR A 97 1.81 -17.35 9.13
CA THR A 97 2.15 -16.29 8.19
C THR A 97 2.96 -16.81 7.00
N LYS A 98 3.97 -17.67 7.23
CA LYS A 98 4.73 -18.32 6.15
C LYS A 98 3.83 -19.17 5.26
N LYS A 99 2.95 -19.99 5.85
CA LYS A 99 2.00 -20.78 5.09
C LYS A 99 1.12 -19.92 4.20
N PHE A 100 0.62 -18.78 4.70
CA PHE A 100 -0.14 -17.82 3.91
C PHE A 100 0.69 -17.30 2.72
N TYR A 101 1.94 -16.88 2.93
CA TYR A 101 2.83 -16.40 1.88
C TYR A 101 3.05 -17.47 0.79
N GLU A 102 3.26 -18.72 1.19
CA GLU A 102 3.38 -19.86 0.27
C GLU A 102 2.11 -20.07 -0.56
N GLU A 103 0.93 -20.09 0.10
CA GLU A 103 -0.36 -20.26 -0.57
C GLU A 103 -0.69 -19.16 -1.57
N VAL A 104 -0.28 -17.92 -1.28
CA VAL A 104 -0.53 -16.74 -2.12
C VAL A 104 0.59 -16.54 -3.15
N GLY A 105 1.72 -17.22 -3.00
CA GLY A 105 2.85 -17.16 -3.92
C GLY A 105 3.76 -15.94 -3.71
N LEU A 106 3.80 -15.37 -2.50
CA LEU A 106 4.66 -14.22 -2.17
C LEU A 106 6.08 -14.70 -1.88
N LYS A 107 7.07 -14.05 -2.51
CA LYS A 107 8.49 -14.45 -2.42
C LYS A 107 9.43 -13.32 -2.03
N LYS A 108 9.08 -12.07 -2.33
CA LYS A 108 9.95 -10.89 -2.14
C LYS A 108 9.48 -9.97 -1.03
N LEU A 109 8.17 -9.84 -0.83
CA LEU A 109 7.64 -9.02 0.22
C LEU A 109 8.04 -9.57 1.58
N GLN A 110 8.67 -8.73 2.40
CA GLN A 110 9.05 -9.08 3.76
C GLN A 110 7.83 -9.14 4.67
N ILE A 111 7.96 -9.81 5.81
CA ILE A 111 6.89 -9.96 6.79
C ILE A 111 7.11 -8.97 7.93
N TYR A 112 6.08 -8.17 8.21
CA TYR A 112 6.03 -7.24 9.34
C TYR A 112 4.79 -7.51 10.18
N PHE A 113 4.83 -7.05 11.44
CA PHE A 113 3.73 -7.23 12.40
C PHE A 113 3.45 -5.94 13.17
N ASP A 114 2.19 -5.70 13.48
CA ASP A 114 1.73 -4.72 14.48
C ASP A 114 1.01 -5.46 15.63
N PRO A 115 1.76 -6.19 16.50
CA PRO A 115 1.19 -7.15 17.43
C PRO A 115 0.30 -6.51 18.51
N GLU A 116 0.45 -5.24 18.77
CA GLU A 116 -0.29 -4.49 19.78
C GLU A 116 -1.31 -3.53 19.16
N PHE A 117 -1.51 -3.61 17.84
CA PHE A 117 -2.35 -2.69 17.08
C PHE A 117 -2.01 -1.19 17.28
N LYS A 118 -0.76 -0.88 17.59
CA LYS A 118 -0.32 0.50 17.85
C LYS A 118 -0.44 1.36 16.61
N VAL A 119 0.10 0.85 15.48
CA VAL A 119 0.07 1.57 14.20
C VAL A 119 -1.36 1.61 13.65
N VAL A 120 -2.08 0.50 13.70
CA VAL A 120 -3.50 0.42 13.30
C VAL A 120 -4.34 1.47 14.03
N LYS A 121 -4.17 1.60 15.36
CA LYS A 121 -4.90 2.59 16.18
C LYS A 121 -4.45 4.01 15.89
N ALA A 122 -3.14 4.26 15.77
CA ALA A 122 -2.59 5.58 15.48
C ALA A 122 -3.09 6.13 14.14
N LEU A 123 -3.22 5.25 13.12
CA LEU A 123 -3.73 5.59 11.80
C LEU A 123 -5.27 5.57 11.71
N GLY A 124 -5.96 5.15 12.76
CA GLY A 124 -7.43 5.07 12.80
C GLY A 124 -8.01 4.12 11.75
N LEU A 125 -7.37 2.98 11.50
CA LEU A 125 -7.85 1.99 10.53
C LEU A 125 -9.13 1.33 11.01
N ARG A 126 -10.08 1.09 10.08
CA ARG A 126 -11.40 0.53 10.40
C ARG A 126 -11.68 -0.82 9.74
N GLY A 127 -10.81 -1.28 8.87
CA GLY A 127 -11.01 -2.54 8.14
C GLY A 127 -9.77 -2.97 7.37
N LEU A 128 -9.81 -4.20 6.86
CA LEU A 128 -8.75 -4.82 6.08
C LEU A 128 -9.27 -5.26 4.69
N PRO A 129 -8.45 -5.20 3.65
CA PRO A 129 -7.14 -4.55 3.65
C PRO A 129 -7.28 -3.01 3.69
N THR A 130 -6.27 -2.35 4.22
CA THR A 130 -6.10 -0.91 4.08
C THR A 130 -4.63 -0.64 3.78
N SER A 131 -4.35 0.17 2.77
CA SER A 131 -2.99 0.62 2.48
C SER A 131 -2.86 2.12 2.68
N ILE A 132 -1.75 2.54 3.28
CA ILE A 132 -1.38 3.94 3.48
C ILE A 132 -0.32 4.30 2.46
N ILE A 133 -0.51 5.41 1.74
CA ILE A 133 0.43 5.92 0.73
C ILE A 133 1.16 7.11 1.33
N ILE A 134 2.48 7.02 1.39
CA ILE A 134 3.37 8.03 1.97
C ILE A 134 4.30 8.54 0.88
N ASN A 135 4.40 9.85 0.77
CA ASN A 135 5.28 10.52 -0.19
C ASN A 135 6.73 10.63 0.32
N ARG A 136 7.62 11.18 -0.51
CA ARG A 136 9.05 11.37 -0.20
C ARG A 136 9.32 12.31 0.98
N ASP A 137 8.34 13.16 1.35
CA ASP A 137 8.41 14.05 2.51
C ASP A 137 7.93 13.38 3.80
N SER A 138 7.73 12.05 3.79
CA SER A 138 7.21 11.25 4.90
C SER A 138 5.82 11.68 5.36
N LYS A 139 4.97 12.09 4.42
CA LYS A 139 3.58 12.49 4.68
C LYS A 139 2.61 11.54 4.02
N GLU A 140 1.54 11.21 4.72
CA GLU A 140 0.43 10.47 4.14
C GLU A 140 -0.29 11.33 3.09
N VAL A 141 -0.38 10.82 1.87
CA VAL A 141 -1.03 11.49 0.74
C VAL A 141 -2.32 10.81 0.30
N GLY A 142 -2.56 9.59 0.77
CA GLY A 142 -3.78 8.87 0.46
C GLY A 142 -3.87 7.51 1.10
N ARG A 143 -5.01 6.87 0.93
CA ARG A 143 -5.32 5.51 1.41
C ARG A 143 -6.00 4.69 0.34
N VAL A 144 -5.70 3.40 0.32
CA VAL A 144 -6.52 2.40 -0.35
C VAL A 144 -7.36 1.71 0.72
N ILE A 145 -8.68 1.78 0.59
CA ILE A 145 -9.63 1.20 1.56
C ILE A 145 -10.37 0.04 0.88
N GLY A 146 -9.98 -1.18 1.17
CA GLY A 146 -10.41 -2.38 0.46
C GLY A 146 -9.41 -2.82 -0.61
N GLU A 147 -9.73 -3.90 -1.31
CA GLU A 147 -8.86 -4.50 -2.31
C GLU A 147 -8.77 -3.68 -3.61
N ILE A 148 -7.57 -3.64 -4.19
CA ILE A 148 -7.33 -3.15 -5.57
C ILE A 148 -6.35 -4.07 -6.29
N ASP A 149 -6.25 -3.89 -7.60
CA ASP A 149 -5.08 -4.35 -8.37
C ASP A 149 -4.00 -3.25 -8.32
N PHE A 150 -2.94 -3.48 -7.57
CA PHE A 150 -1.83 -2.52 -7.42
C PHE A 150 -1.06 -2.28 -8.73
N ASN A 151 -1.27 -3.10 -9.77
CA ASN A 151 -0.66 -2.90 -11.09
C ASN A 151 -1.57 -2.11 -12.04
N GLU A 152 -2.73 -1.66 -11.59
CA GLU A 152 -3.59 -0.81 -12.40
C GLU A 152 -2.82 0.43 -12.86
N LYS A 153 -2.87 0.70 -14.17
CA LYS A 153 -2.07 1.74 -14.81
C LYS A 153 -2.22 3.12 -14.15
N SER A 154 -3.46 3.50 -13.85
CA SER A 154 -3.77 4.78 -13.19
C SER A 154 -3.12 4.90 -11.81
N PHE A 155 -3.10 3.80 -11.05
CA PHE A 155 -2.46 3.79 -9.73
C PHE A 155 -0.93 3.86 -9.81
N VAL A 156 -0.33 3.11 -10.72
CA VAL A 156 1.13 3.15 -10.97
C VAL A 156 1.56 4.54 -11.44
N GLU A 157 0.81 5.17 -12.35
CA GLU A 157 1.06 6.54 -12.80
C GLU A 157 0.93 7.54 -11.65
N TYR A 158 -0.07 7.39 -10.79
CA TYR A 158 -0.22 8.20 -9.58
C TYR A 158 1.01 8.08 -8.67
N LEU A 159 1.45 6.86 -8.35
CA LEU A 159 2.63 6.65 -7.50
C LEU A 159 3.89 7.31 -8.10
N ARG A 160 4.09 7.20 -9.41
CA ARG A 160 5.23 7.83 -10.09
C ARG A 160 5.18 9.36 -10.08
N SER A 161 4.02 9.95 -9.85
CA SER A 161 3.84 11.40 -9.76
C SER A 161 4.20 11.98 -8.38
N LEU A 162 4.38 11.14 -7.36
CA LEU A 162 4.74 11.53 -5.99
C LEU A 162 6.26 11.74 -5.84
#